data_d02530ae818204c91eb2dc99be2084ce
#
_entry.id   d02530ae818204c91eb2dc99be2084ce
#
_cell.length_a   1.000
_cell.length_b   1.000
_cell.length_c   1.000
_cell.angle_alpha   90.00
_cell.angle_beta   90.00
_cell.angle_gamma   90.00
#
_symmetry.space_group_name_H-M   'P 1'
#
loop_
_entity.id
_entity.type
_entity.pdbx_description
1 polymer ?
#
loop_
_entity_poly.entity_id
_entity_poly.type
_entity_poly.pdbx_seq_one_letter_code
_entity_poly.pdbx_strand_id
1 'polypeptide(L)'
;MVTLPRFLTIDDNFSYISMTLSLKVLALLVCISACCALAQDTAPRDQDVAQLGRELQQTRSELAESRREIQDLRQSLEDLRRQVQGQPSNPPASPSSNEPTTAAADQDVGFLAAKVSELHQDKVESVSKYPVKLSGLILFNSYWNNGIFDTQDLPNMALPKFPGAPSPGVGATLRQTMLGVDANGPKVFGAQTSAGVEIDFGGGSPTAPYGVTAGLLRLRTADVALDWTNTSLSFGQKTLFFSSLSPTSYATVMEPALSWSGNLWAWTPAIDVSHRFVLSDTSSLVLQGGVLDPLTEEAPVFQGRNSTAGEATRAPAIAGRIAFDSKSETYPFTVGFGGYRANQQYQTFPVVSSWSLNSDIKADFGKHVEISGEWYTGHAVGGLGGGIWESVVYPEPKGPYSAIHPLRSTGGWVQLKVRPTPHYEINGAFGQDGNSGKDLRVFPFSFDAFGFPAMQKNRTELVNFIYRPNAFLLFAVEYRHLFTAQANAIGMTGDHLNLAAGVQF
;
A
#
# COMPACT_ATOMS: atom_id res chain seq x y z
N MET A 1 68.61 2.10 -3.48
CA MET A 1 68.00 0.77 -3.70
C MET A 1 66.59 0.87 -3.16
N VAL A 2 65.63 1.24 -4.03
CA VAL A 2 64.25 1.56 -3.66
C VAL A 2 63.41 0.37 -4.10
N THR A 3 62.78 -0.33 -3.18
CA THR A 3 61.83 -1.43 -3.43
C THR A 3 60.41 -0.89 -3.54
N LEU A 4 59.81 -1.05 -4.71
CA LEU A 4 58.41 -0.78 -5.01
C LEU A 4 57.48 -1.81 -4.37
N PRO A 5 56.31 -1.44 -3.86
CA PRO A 5 55.32 -2.41 -3.37
C PRO A 5 54.51 -3.02 -4.57
N ARG A 6 54.28 -4.31 -4.47
CA ARG A 6 53.48 -5.10 -5.43
C ARG A 6 52.01 -4.67 -5.41
N PHE A 7 51.48 -4.44 -6.59
CA PHE A 7 50.04 -4.34 -6.85
C PHE A 7 49.35 -5.69 -6.53
N LEU A 8 48.34 -5.64 -5.66
CA LEU A 8 47.40 -6.73 -5.44
C LEU A 8 46.38 -6.75 -6.59
N THR A 9 46.29 -7.89 -7.25
CA THR A 9 45.40 -8.19 -8.36
C THR A 9 43.94 -8.28 -7.93
N ILE A 10 43.07 -7.58 -8.63
CA ILE A 10 41.61 -7.49 -8.45
C ILE A 10 40.94 -8.62 -9.27
N ASP A 11 41.17 -9.88 -9.00
CA ASP A 11 40.53 -10.95 -9.80
C ASP A 11 39.78 -12.03 -9.03
N ASP A 12 39.89 -12.12 -7.71
CA ASP A 12 39.25 -13.23 -7.00
C ASP A 12 37.81 -12.96 -6.52
N ASN A 13 37.35 -11.72 -6.52
CA ASN A 13 35.97 -11.39 -6.09
C ASN A 13 34.91 -11.48 -7.22
N PHE A 14 35.32 -11.48 -8.49
CA PHE A 14 34.37 -11.55 -9.60
C PHE A 14 33.86 -12.98 -9.85
N SER A 15 34.64 -13.99 -9.59
CA SER A 15 34.25 -15.39 -9.79
C SER A 15 33.25 -15.88 -8.72
N TYR A 16 33.36 -15.40 -7.47
CA TYR A 16 32.40 -15.75 -6.40
C TYR A 16 31.03 -15.12 -6.60
N ILE A 17 30.97 -13.88 -7.07
CA ILE A 17 29.70 -13.17 -7.37
C ILE A 17 29.01 -13.82 -8.57
N SER A 18 29.76 -14.22 -9.59
CA SER A 18 29.22 -14.91 -10.77
C SER A 18 28.65 -16.28 -10.43
N MET A 19 29.29 -17.03 -9.55
CA MET A 19 28.86 -18.39 -9.20
C MET A 19 27.62 -18.40 -8.30
N THR A 20 27.50 -17.46 -7.36
CA THR A 20 26.30 -17.34 -6.50
C THR A 20 25.09 -16.79 -7.27
N LEU A 21 25.31 -15.89 -8.22
CA LEU A 21 24.25 -15.38 -9.10
C LEU A 21 23.73 -16.48 -10.05
N SER A 22 24.64 -17.30 -10.61
CA SER A 22 24.28 -18.43 -11.46
C SER A 22 23.49 -19.52 -10.73
N LEU A 23 23.79 -19.78 -9.45
CA LEU A 23 23.04 -20.78 -8.66
C LEU A 23 21.63 -20.28 -8.30
N LYS A 24 21.49 -18.97 -8.00
CA LYS A 24 20.20 -18.35 -7.70
C LYS A 24 19.30 -18.26 -8.95
N VAL A 25 19.88 -17.96 -10.11
CA VAL A 25 19.18 -17.97 -11.41
C VAL A 25 18.79 -19.39 -11.81
N LEU A 26 19.65 -20.39 -11.54
CA LEU A 26 19.35 -21.79 -11.80
C LEU A 26 18.21 -22.32 -10.91
N ALA A 27 18.18 -21.93 -9.63
CA ALA A 27 17.09 -22.24 -8.71
C ALA A 27 15.76 -21.62 -9.17
N LEU A 28 15.79 -20.39 -9.68
CA LEU A 28 14.62 -19.72 -10.24
C LEU A 28 14.13 -20.43 -11.52
N LEU A 29 15.03 -20.84 -12.41
CA LEU A 29 14.71 -21.59 -13.63
C LEU A 29 14.15 -22.99 -13.33
N VAL A 30 14.66 -23.67 -12.31
CA VAL A 30 14.15 -24.98 -11.86
C VAL A 30 12.73 -24.84 -11.28
N CYS A 31 12.46 -23.78 -10.50
CA CYS A 31 11.10 -23.50 -10.01
C CYS A 31 10.13 -23.19 -11.16
N ILE A 32 10.57 -22.43 -12.16
CA ILE A 32 9.75 -22.12 -13.36
C ILE A 32 9.47 -23.40 -14.16
N SER A 33 10.46 -24.27 -14.31
CA SER A 33 10.30 -25.57 -15.02
C SER A 33 9.36 -26.51 -14.28
N ALA A 34 9.41 -26.56 -12.95
CA ALA A 34 8.50 -27.37 -12.13
C ALA A 34 7.05 -26.83 -12.19
N CYS A 35 6.86 -25.51 -12.21
CA CYS A 35 5.54 -24.91 -12.37
C CYS A 35 4.95 -25.14 -13.77
N CYS A 36 5.77 -25.12 -14.82
CA CYS A 36 5.32 -25.43 -16.17
C CYS A 36 4.92 -26.92 -16.35
N ALA A 37 5.57 -27.83 -15.63
CA ALA A 37 5.21 -29.25 -15.64
C ALA A 37 3.88 -29.53 -14.92
N LEU A 38 3.55 -28.75 -13.89
CA LEU A 38 2.28 -28.85 -13.17
C LEU A 38 1.10 -28.17 -13.91
N ALA A 39 1.39 -27.24 -14.82
CA ALA A 39 0.38 -26.52 -15.59
C ALA A 39 -0.17 -27.31 -16.79
N GLN A 40 0.43 -28.45 -17.15
CA GLN A 40 0.01 -29.23 -18.32
C GLN A 40 -1.19 -30.15 -18.08
N ASP A 41 -1.71 -30.26 -16.84
CA ASP A 41 -2.74 -31.25 -16.51
C ASP A 41 -4.11 -30.68 -16.11
N THR A 42 -4.40 -29.40 -16.36
CA THR A 42 -5.73 -28.81 -16.09
C THR A 42 -6.31 -28.07 -17.28
N ALA A 43 -6.56 -28.80 -18.36
CA ALA A 43 -7.65 -28.39 -19.25
C ALA A 43 -8.96 -28.53 -18.47
N PRO A 44 -9.85 -27.51 -18.42
CA PRO A 44 -11.14 -27.65 -17.74
C PRO A 44 -11.88 -28.83 -18.39
N ARG A 45 -12.17 -29.85 -17.59
CA ARG A 45 -12.98 -30.97 -18.04
C ARG A 45 -14.36 -30.42 -18.40
N ASP A 46 -14.94 -30.89 -19.51
CA ASP A 46 -16.29 -30.52 -19.96
C ASP A 46 -17.36 -30.63 -18.84
N GLN A 47 -17.08 -31.42 -17.81
CA GLN A 47 -17.90 -31.55 -16.60
C GLN A 47 -17.95 -30.28 -15.74
N ASP A 48 -16.85 -29.53 -15.61
CA ASP A 48 -16.78 -28.30 -14.79
C ASP A 48 -17.54 -27.17 -15.48
N VAL A 49 -17.46 -27.08 -16.80
CA VAL A 49 -18.21 -26.10 -17.60
C VAL A 49 -19.72 -26.38 -17.52
N ALA A 50 -20.12 -27.66 -17.57
CA ALA A 50 -21.51 -28.07 -17.44
C ALA A 50 -22.05 -27.87 -16.00
N GLN A 51 -21.21 -27.93 -14.98
CA GLN A 51 -21.57 -27.64 -13.59
C GLN A 51 -21.75 -26.13 -13.40
N LEU A 52 -20.82 -25.33 -13.87
CA LEU A 52 -20.88 -23.88 -13.82
C LEU A 52 -22.14 -23.34 -14.58
N GLY A 53 -22.46 -23.97 -15.71
CA GLY A 53 -23.69 -23.67 -16.48
C GLY A 53 -24.96 -23.94 -15.66
N ARG A 54 -25.00 -25.03 -14.89
CA ARG A 54 -26.14 -25.35 -14.02
C ARG A 54 -26.25 -24.37 -12.85
N GLU A 55 -25.16 -24.03 -12.19
CA GLU A 55 -25.13 -23.05 -11.10
C GLU A 55 -25.56 -21.65 -11.57
N LEU A 56 -25.12 -21.26 -12.75
CA LEU A 56 -25.51 -19.98 -13.37
C LEU A 56 -27.00 -19.94 -13.75
N GLN A 57 -27.56 -21.06 -14.17
CA GLN A 57 -28.98 -21.20 -14.47
C GLN A 57 -29.83 -21.21 -13.19
N GLN A 58 -29.34 -21.86 -12.12
CA GLN A 58 -29.97 -21.86 -10.80
C GLN A 58 -29.99 -20.44 -10.21
N THR A 59 -28.86 -19.74 -10.21
CA THR A 59 -28.75 -18.35 -9.71
C THR A 59 -29.66 -17.40 -10.50
N ARG A 60 -29.83 -17.61 -11.82
CA ARG A 60 -30.78 -16.83 -12.62
C ARG A 60 -32.23 -17.12 -12.26
N SER A 61 -32.58 -18.36 -11.93
CA SER A 61 -33.95 -18.70 -11.49
C SER A 61 -34.26 -18.11 -10.13
N GLU A 62 -33.33 -18.18 -9.17
CA GLU A 62 -33.46 -17.57 -7.85
C GLU A 62 -33.59 -16.04 -7.91
N LEU A 63 -32.81 -15.41 -8.78
CA LEU A 63 -32.92 -13.96 -9.04
C LEU A 63 -34.26 -13.57 -9.66
N ALA A 64 -34.82 -14.41 -10.54
CA ALA A 64 -36.12 -14.17 -11.15
C ALA A 64 -37.26 -14.35 -10.13
N GLU A 65 -37.14 -15.31 -9.22
CA GLU A 65 -38.07 -15.53 -8.12
C GLU A 65 -38.05 -14.37 -7.12
N SER A 66 -36.89 -13.96 -6.68
CA SER A 66 -36.70 -12.80 -5.79
C SER A 66 -37.27 -11.50 -6.40
N ARG A 67 -37.12 -11.30 -7.71
CA ARG A 67 -37.76 -10.16 -8.41
C ARG A 67 -39.28 -10.21 -8.41
N ARG A 68 -39.87 -11.40 -8.53
CA ARG A 68 -41.33 -11.57 -8.45
C ARG A 68 -41.83 -11.26 -7.05
N GLU A 69 -41.17 -11.80 -5.99
CA GLU A 69 -41.51 -11.51 -4.60
C GLU A 69 -41.44 -10.00 -4.29
N ILE A 70 -40.43 -9.30 -4.80
CA ILE A 70 -40.34 -7.86 -4.65
C ILE A 70 -41.48 -7.12 -5.34
N GLN A 71 -41.93 -7.60 -6.50
CA GLN A 71 -43.07 -7.01 -7.20
C GLN A 71 -44.39 -7.27 -6.46
N ASP A 72 -44.60 -8.46 -5.96
CA ASP A 72 -45.78 -8.83 -5.18
C ASP A 72 -45.88 -8.07 -3.85
N LEU A 73 -44.73 -7.88 -3.18
CA LEU A 73 -44.65 -7.06 -1.98
C LEU A 73 -44.93 -5.56 -2.27
N ARG A 74 -44.48 -5.04 -3.39
CA ARG A 74 -44.79 -3.66 -3.80
C ARG A 74 -46.28 -3.48 -4.09
N GLN A 75 -46.89 -4.46 -4.73
CA GLN A 75 -48.32 -4.44 -5.05
C GLN A 75 -49.16 -4.52 -3.77
N SER A 76 -48.80 -5.40 -2.84
CA SER A 76 -49.45 -5.52 -1.52
C SER A 76 -49.31 -4.22 -0.70
N LEU A 77 -48.16 -3.53 -0.76
CA LEU A 77 -47.94 -2.24 -0.12
C LEU A 77 -48.79 -1.12 -0.74
N GLU A 78 -48.98 -1.11 -2.05
CA GLU A 78 -49.87 -0.14 -2.72
C GLU A 78 -51.34 -0.38 -2.39
N ASP A 79 -51.74 -1.63 -2.29
CA ASP A 79 -53.10 -2.02 -1.91
C ASP A 79 -53.41 -1.66 -0.43
N LEU A 80 -52.46 -1.90 0.45
CA LEU A 80 -52.58 -1.49 1.88
C LEU A 80 -52.64 0.06 1.97
N ARG A 81 -51.84 0.77 1.20
CA ARG A 81 -51.85 2.24 1.16
C ARG A 81 -53.16 2.78 0.64
N ARG A 82 -53.81 2.11 -0.33
CA ARG A 82 -55.18 2.47 -0.83
C ARG A 82 -56.23 2.19 0.24
N GLN A 83 -56.14 1.10 0.99
CA GLN A 83 -57.05 0.78 2.09
C GLN A 83 -56.98 1.81 3.23
N VAL A 84 -55.76 2.24 3.61
CA VAL A 84 -55.56 3.22 4.66
C VAL A 84 -56.02 4.62 4.22
N GLN A 85 -55.91 4.96 2.92
CA GLN A 85 -56.37 6.25 2.37
C GLN A 85 -57.87 6.30 2.07
N GLY A 86 -58.57 5.15 2.09
CA GLY A 86 -59.99 5.02 1.80
C GLY A 86 -60.93 5.04 3.01
N GLN A 87 -60.43 5.14 4.25
CA GLN A 87 -61.28 5.25 5.41
C GLN A 87 -61.61 6.73 5.75
N PRO A 88 -62.89 7.14 5.73
CA PRO A 88 -63.26 8.49 6.16
C PRO A 88 -63.18 8.61 7.67
N SER A 89 -62.48 9.63 8.15
CA SER A 89 -62.39 10.01 9.55
C SER A 89 -63.74 10.52 10.07
N ASN A 90 -64.29 9.77 11.06
CA ASN A 90 -65.37 10.29 11.89
C ASN A 90 -64.87 10.41 13.37
N PRO A 91 -65.26 11.45 14.08
CA PRO A 91 -64.78 11.75 15.43
C PRO A 91 -65.52 10.99 16.53
N PRO A 92 -65.04 10.99 17.80
CA PRO A 92 -65.30 9.96 18.80
C PRO A 92 -66.55 10.16 19.61
N ALA A 93 -67.23 9.05 19.89
CA ALA A 93 -68.23 8.98 21.00
C ALA A 93 -67.88 7.81 21.92
N SER A 94 -67.85 8.06 23.22
CA SER A 94 -67.50 7.21 24.34
C SER A 94 -68.65 6.25 24.75
N PRO A 95 -68.54 5.41 25.80
CA PRO A 95 -68.21 3.99 25.66
C PRO A 95 -69.37 3.05 26.09
N SER A 96 -69.41 1.83 25.63
CA SER A 96 -70.17 0.79 26.33
C SER A 96 -69.59 -0.61 26.00
N SER A 97 -69.34 -1.34 27.06
CA SER A 97 -68.93 -2.70 27.31
C SER A 97 -69.39 -3.77 26.34
N ASN A 98 -68.46 -4.66 25.92
CA ASN A 98 -68.46 -6.13 26.13
C ASN A 98 -67.32 -6.81 25.36
N GLU A 99 -66.52 -7.58 26.08
CA GLU A 99 -65.47 -8.50 25.65
C GLU A 99 -66.03 -9.73 24.87
N PRO A 100 -65.20 -10.65 24.32
CA PRO A 100 -63.76 -10.70 24.08
C PRO A 100 -63.41 -11.17 22.64
N THR A 101 -62.40 -10.61 21.99
CA THR A 101 -61.61 -11.30 20.92
C THR A 101 -60.41 -10.39 20.42
N THR A 102 -59.70 -9.74 21.30
CA THR A 102 -58.63 -8.79 20.91
C THR A 102 -57.21 -9.24 21.27
N ALA A 103 -57.03 -10.37 21.95
CA ALA A 103 -55.70 -10.77 22.42
C ALA A 103 -54.77 -11.30 21.29
N ALA A 104 -55.30 -11.84 20.20
CA ALA A 104 -54.50 -12.34 19.07
C ALA A 104 -54.12 -11.23 18.11
N ALA A 105 -55.00 -10.25 17.84
CA ALA A 105 -54.74 -9.15 16.96
C ALA A 105 -53.72 -8.14 17.53
N ASP A 106 -53.74 -7.91 18.85
CA ASP A 106 -52.76 -7.05 19.55
C ASP A 106 -51.35 -7.67 19.61
N GLN A 107 -51.24 -9.01 19.67
CA GLN A 107 -49.97 -9.71 19.58
C GLN A 107 -49.35 -9.62 18.17
N ASP A 108 -50.15 -9.72 17.11
CA ASP A 108 -49.68 -9.60 15.73
C ASP A 108 -49.31 -8.16 15.39
N VAL A 109 -50.02 -7.15 15.90
CA VAL A 109 -49.67 -5.73 15.73
C VAL A 109 -48.41 -5.40 16.51
N GLY A 110 -48.25 -5.96 17.73
CA GLY A 110 -47.02 -5.77 18.52
C GLY A 110 -45.80 -6.43 17.86
N PHE A 111 -45.97 -7.60 17.27
CA PHE A 111 -44.91 -8.32 16.53
C PHE A 111 -44.55 -7.59 15.22
N LEU A 112 -45.53 -7.07 14.49
CA LEU A 112 -45.32 -6.25 13.29
C LEU A 112 -44.66 -4.90 13.62
N ALA A 113 -45.05 -4.27 14.72
CA ALA A 113 -44.42 -3.04 15.19
C ALA A 113 -42.96 -3.26 15.61
N ALA A 114 -42.68 -4.39 16.31
CA ALA A 114 -41.30 -4.76 16.65
C ALA A 114 -40.46 -5.04 15.39
N LYS A 115 -41.03 -5.74 14.42
CA LYS A 115 -40.36 -6.07 13.15
C LYS A 115 -40.15 -4.83 12.23
N VAL A 116 -41.08 -3.88 12.25
CA VAL A 116 -40.95 -2.59 11.59
C VAL A 116 -39.90 -1.73 12.32
N SER A 117 -39.82 -1.82 13.65
CA SER A 117 -38.77 -1.16 14.44
C SER A 117 -37.40 -1.78 14.19
N GLU A 118 -37.29 -3.10 14.08
CA GLU A 118 -36.08 -3.82 13.70
C GLU A 118 -35.65 -3.46 12.27
N LEU A 119 -36.56 -3.45 11.31
CA LEU A 119 -36.30 -2.97 9.94
C LEU A 119 -35.99 -1.48 9.87
N HIS A 120 -36.47 -0.66 10.81
CA HIS A 120 -36.10 0.74 10.94
C HIS A 120 -34.72 0.88 11.59
N GLN A 121 -34.33 -0.02 12.48
CA GLN A 121 -33.02 -0.03 13.12
C GLN A 121 -31.95 -0.51 12.13
N ASP A 122 -32.22 -1.57 11.36
CA ASP A 122 -31.38 -1.97 10.23
C ASP A 122 -31.26 -0.86 9.16
N LYS A 123 -32.32 -0.07 8.97
CA LYS A 123 -32.35 1.04 8.04
C LYS A 123 -31.62 2.30 8.56
N VAL A 124 -31.45 2.43 9.89
CA VAL A 124 -30.65 3.49 10.50
C VAL A 124 -29.17 3.18 10.42
N GLU A 125 -28.76 1.92 10.46
CA GLU A 125 -27.38 1.51 10.21
C GLU A 125 -27.00 1.56 8.70
N SER A 126 -27.96 1.49 7.79
CA SER A 126 -27.76 1.62 6.36
C SER A 126 -28.23 2.97 5.78
N VAL A 127 -28.34 4.03 6.57
CA VAL A 127 -28.83 5.37 6.15
C VAL A 127 -27.80 6.18 5.38
N SER A 128 -26.71 5.58 4.91
CA SER A 128 -26.03 6.23 3.80
C SER A 128 -26.91 6.14 2.55
N LYS A 129 -27.48 7.26 2.14
CA LYS A 129 -28.19 7.41 0.84
C LYS A 129 -27.27 7.00 -0.33
N TYR A 130 -26.00 6.83 -0.05
CA TYR A 130 -24.90 6.56 -0.97
C TYR A 130 -24.22 5.24 -0.62
N PRO A 131 -23.76 4.45 -1.62
CA PRO A 131 -23.08 3.18 -1.40
C PRO A 131 -21.81 3.37 -0.58
N VAL A 132 -21.69 2.62 0.49
CA VAL A 132 -20.46 2.50 1.29
C VAL A 132 -19.93 1.09 1.11
N LYS A 133 -18.65 0.95 0.81
CA LYS A 133 -17.94 -0.33 0.69
C LYS A 133 -16.92 -0.43 1.80
N LEU A 134 -17.02 -1.51 2.57
CA LEU A 134 -15.98 -1.95 3.48
C LEU A 134 -15.00 -2.85 2.72
N SER A 135 -13.72 -2.64 2.90
CA SER A 135 -12.66 -3.47 2.34
C SER A 135 -11.59 -3.73 3.40
N GLY A 136 -10.82 -4.78 3.23
CA GLY A 136 -9.76 -5.04 4.18
C GLY A 136 -8.94 -6.28 3.86
N LEU A 137 -7.81 -6.35 4.58
CA LEU A 137 -6.92 -7.49 4.60
C LEU A 137 -6.58 -7.80 6.06
N ILE A 138 -7.15 -8.87 6.61
CA ILE A 138 -6.70 -9.40 7.90
C ILE A 138 -5.54 -10.32 7.61
N LEU A 139 -4.34 -9.99 8.12
CA LEU A 139 -3.11 -10.66 7.75
C LEU A 139 -2.32 -11.11 8.98
N PHE A 140 -2.10 -12.40 9.09
CA PHE A 140 -1.19 -13.02 10.04
C PHE A 140 0.15 -13.28 9.34
N ASN A 141 1.23 -12.77 9.92
CA ASN A 141 2.60 -13.01 9.47
C ASN A 141 3.37 -13.75 10.56
N SER A 142 4.09 -14.79 10.19
CA SER A 142 5.12 -15.42 11.02
C SER A 142 6.47 -15.27 10.33
N TYR A 143 7.50 -14.88 11.07
CA TYR A 143 8.79 -14.57 10.49
C TYR A 143 9.94 -15.25 11.25
N TRP A 144 11.02 -15.48 10.50
CA TRP A 144 12.32 -15.91 11.00
C TRP A 144 13.41 -14.99 10.43
N ASN A 145 14.29 -14.53 11.34
CA ASN A 145 15.38 -13.62 11.01
C ASN A 145 16.75 -14.26 11.28
N ASN A 146 17.65 -14.11 10.30
CA ASN A 146 19.07 -14.42 10.44
C ASN A 146 19.87 -13.13 10.20
N GLY A 147 19.92 -12.28 11.20
CA GLY A 147 20.55 -10.96 11.15
C GLY A 147 19.95 -10.04 12.20
N ILE A 148 20.52 -8.85 12.33
CA ILE A 148 19.99 -7.77 13.18
C ILE A 148 19.38 -6.76 12.23
N PHE A 149 18.13 -6.37 12.51
CA PHE A 149 17.36 -5.46 11.68
C PHE A 149 16.83 -4.28 12.50
N ASP A 150 16.51 -3.20 11.82
CA ASP A 150 15.80 -2.04 12.34
C ASP A 150 14.44 -2.42 12.97
N THR A 151 13.73 -3.33 12.33
CA THR A 151 12.44 -3.85 12.79
C THR A 151 12.37 -5.36 12.55
N GLN A 152 11.94 -6.14 13.56
CA GLN A 152 11.98 -7.60 13.49
C GLN A 152 10.91 -8.19 12.54
N ASP A 153 9.72 -7.66 12.57
CA ASP A 153 8.57 -8.13 11.78
C ASP A 153 8.41 -7.42 10.40
N LEU A 154 9.22 -6.39 10.18
CA LEU A 154 9.25 -5.59 8.95
C LEU A 154 10.68 -5.06 8.71
N PRO A 155 11.65 -5.92 8.40
CA PRO A 155 13.01 -5.47 8.20
C PRO A 155 13.18 -4.67 6.91
N ASN A 156 13.69 -3.43 7.07
CA ASN A 156 14.07 -2.55 5.97
C ASN A 156 15.59 -2.41 5.83
N MET A 157 16.33 -2.54 6.96
CA MET A 157 17.79 -2.42 7.00
C MET A 157 18.41 -3.50 7.87
N ALA A 158 19.58 -3.99 7.44
CA ALA A 158 20.46 -4.77 8.30
C ALA A 158 21.31 -3.83 9.17
N LEU A 159 21.39 -4.12 10.47
CA LEU A 159 22.12 -3.32 11.45
C LEU A 159 23.39 -4.03 11.94
N PRO A 160 24.40 -3.28 12.45
CA PRO A 160 25.60 -3.85 13.00
C PRO A 160 25.31 -4.60 14.31
N LYS A 161 26.16 -5.59 14.61
CA LYS A 161 26.17 -6.22 15.93
C LYS A 161 26.84 -5.28 16.94
N PHE A 162 26.11 -4.88 17.96
CA PHE A 162 26.62 -4.09 19.08
C PHE A 162 26.11 -4.66 20.40
N PRO A 163 26.79 -4.39 21.52
CA PRO A 163 26.32 -4.84 22.84
C PRO A 163 24.89 -4.33 23.11
N GLY A 164 23.96 -5.26 23.38
CA GLY A 164 22.53 -4.93 23.55
C GLY A 164 21.73 -4.89 22.29
N ALA A 165 22.31 -5.18 21.13
CA ALA A 165 21.55 -5.32 19.88
C ALA A 165 20.52 -6.46 20.00
N PRO A 166 19.34 -6.34 19.32
CA PRO A 166 18.38 -7.43 19.24
C PRO A 166 19.03 -8.70 18.68
N SER A 167 18.70 -9.84 19.24
CA SER A 167 19.15 -11.11 18.68
C SER A 167 18.31 -11.49 17.47
N PRO A 168 18.88 -12.22 16.50
CA PRO A 168 18.08 -12.91 15.48
C PRO A 168 16.99 -13.74 16.14
N GLY A 169 15.82 -13.79 15.56
CA GLY A 169 14.69 -14.42 16.23
C GLY A 169 13.59 -14.89 15.29
N VAL A 170 12.59 -15.50 15.91
CA VAL A 170 11.35 -15.90 15.28
C VAL A 170 10.20 -15.18 16.01
N GLY A 171 9.17 -14.80 15.25
CA GLY A 171 8.00 -14.15 15.81
C GLY A 171 6.80 -14.21 14.90
N ALA A 172 5.71 -13.60 15.36
CA ALA A 172 4.50 -13.46 14.59
C ALA A 172 3.83 -12.10 14.87
N THR A 173 3.08 -11.60 13.92
CA THR A 173 2.40 -10.30 14.01
C THR A 173 1.11 -10.27 13.22
N LEU A 174 0.19 -9.40 13.64
CA LEU A 174 -1.04 -9.02 12.92
C LEU A 174 -0.99 -7.55 12.47
N ARG A 175 0.13 -6.84 12.69
CA ARG A 175 0.25 -5.40 12.40
C ARG A 175 0.12 -5.05 10.91
N GLN A 176 0.30 -6.05 10.05
CA GLN A 176 0.15 -5.91 8.59
C GLN A 176 -1.33 -5.90 8.15
N THR A 177 -2.27 -6.07 9.10
CA THR A 177 -3.72 -5.95 8.84
C THR A 177 -4.07 -4.54 8.42
N MET A 178 -4.93 -4.43 7.41
CA MET A 178 -5.36 -3.17 6.80
C MET A 178 -6.88 -3.16 6.64
N LEU A 179 -7.51 -2.04 6.93
CA LEU A 179 -8.95 -1.84 6.79
C LEU A 179 -9.22 -0.56 6.01
N GLY A 180 -10.19 -0.61 5.12
CA GLY A 180 -10.60 0.50 4.29
C GLY A 180 -12.11 0.70 4.26
N VAL A 181 -12.53 1.94 4.12
CA VAL A 181 -13.93 2.33 3.90
C VAL A 181 -13.96 3.30 2.73
N ASP A 182 -14.71 2.96 1.69
CA ASP A 182 -14.94 3.80 0.52
C ASP A 182 -16.41 4.20 0.43
N ALA A 183 -16.69 5.46 0.18
CA ALA A 183 -18.04 6.00 -0.01
C ALA A 183 -18.14 6.71 -1.36
N ASN A 184 -19.20 6.41 -2.11
CA ASN A 184 -19.54 7.15 -3.33
C ASN A 184 -20.65 8.14 -3.01
N GLY A 185 -20.38 9.43 -3.27
CA GLY A 185 -21.31 10.51 -3.01
C GLY A 185 -22.16 10.90 -4.24
N PRO A 186 -22.88 12.02 -4.16
CA PRO A 186 -23.66 12.54 -5.28
C PRO A 186 -22.76 13.12 -6.37
N LYS A 187 -23.34 13.34 -7.55
CA LYS A 187 -22.67 14.16 -8.57
C LYS A 187 -22.69 15.63 -8.17
N VAL A 188 -21.52 16.26 -8.18
CA VAL A 188 -21.32 17.68 -7.88
C VAL A 188 -20.56 18.32 -9.04
N PHE A 189 -21.09 19.42 -9.59
CA PHE A 189 -20.53 20.09 -10.78
C PHE A 189 -20.24 19.14 -11.96
N GLY A 190 -21.07 18.11 -12.12
CA GLY A 190 -20.90 17.08 -13.17
C GLY A 190 -19.88 16.01 -12.87
N ALA A 191 -19.12 16.11 -11.77
CA ALA A 191 -18.21 15.09 -11.29
C ALA A 191 -18.91 14.07 -10.39
N GLN A 192 -18.51 12.81 -10.45
CA GLN A 192 -18.81 11.82 -9.42
C GLN A 192 -17.93 12.10 -8.22
N THR A 193 -18.52 12.20 -7.02
CA THR A 193 -17.74 12.34 -5.79
C THR A 193 -17.49 11.00 -5.14
N SER A 194 -16.31 10.83 -4.56
CA SER A 194 -15.95 9.69 -3.73
C SER A 194 -15.08 10.13 -2.56
N ALA A 195 -15.07 9.33 -1.51
CA ALA A 195 -14.18 9.52 -0.37
C ALA A 195 -13.73 8.15 0.14
N GLY A 196 -12.45 8.06 0.53
CA GLY A 196 -11.86 6.83 1.05
C GLY A 196 -11.09 7.09 2.33
N VAL A 197 -11.07 6.10 3.21
CA VAL A 197 -10.20 6.08 4.41
C VAL A 197 -9.58 4.70 4.50
N GLU A 198 -8.27 4.65 4.69
CA GLU A 198 -7.52 3.41 4.90
C GLU A 198 -6.66 3.52 6.16
N ILE A 199 -6.73 2.50 7.00
CA ILE A 199 -5.99 2.41 8.27
C ILE A 199 -5.23 1.10 8.36
N ASP A 200 -4.13 1.11 9.12
CA ASP A 200 -3.37 -0.08 9.52
C ASP A 200 -2.95 0.00 11.01
N PHE A 201 -2.12 -0.96 11.45
CA PHE A 201 -1.60 -1.00 12.81
C PHE A 201 -0.09 -0.65 12.89
N GLY A 202 0.39 0.18 11.94
CA GLY A 202 1.77 0.64 11.85
C GLY A 202 2.08 1.92 12.63
N GLY A 203 1.17 2.42 13.45
CA GLY A 203 1.34 3.68 14.21
C GLY A 203 2.34 3.62 15.37
N GLY A 204 3.03 2.52 15.55
CA GLY A 204 4.00 2.29 16.61
C GLY A 204 3.68 1.06 17.43
N SER A 205 4.57 0.72 18.37
CA SER A 205 4.37 -0.39 19.30
C SER A 205 4.08 0.16 20.70
N PRO A 206 2.98 -0.22 21.34
CA PRO A 206 2.71 0.20 22.70
C PRO A 206 3.77 -0.40 23.65
N THR A 207 4.23 0.38 24.59
CA THR A 207 5.13 -0.08 25.67
C THR A 207 4.34 -0.86 26.72
N ALA A 208 3.82 -2.03 26.35
CA ALA A 208 3.12 -2.87 27.30
C ALA A 208 4.06 -3.94 27.86
N PRO A 209 4.01 -4.25 29.19
CA PRO A 209 4.92 -5.20 29.84
C PRO A 209 4.68 -6.66 29.43
N TYR A 210 3.69 -6.95 28.62
CA TYR A 210 3.24 -8.33 28.30
C TYR A 210 3.53 -8.76 26.86
N GLY A 211 4.54 -8.19 26.20
CA GLY A 211 4.97 -8.63 24.87
C GLY A 211 3.88 -8.51 23.82
N VAL A 212 3.42 -7.32 23.58
CA VAL A 212 2.31 -7.09 22.65
C VAL A 212 2.78 -7.13 21.21
N THR A 213 2.12 -7.93 20.43
CA THR A 213 2.27 -7.99 18.97
C THR A 213 1.35 -7.01 18.22
N ALA A 214 0.40 -6.38 18.92
CA ALA A 214 -0.51 -5.39 18.36
C ALA A 214 0.17 -4.02 18.23
N GLY A 215 0.09 -3.42 17.03
CA GLY A 215 0.50 -2.05 16.79
C GLY A 215 -0.60 -1.03 17.12
N LEU A 216 -0.24 0.24 17.16
CA LEU A 216 -1.21 1.34 17.24
C LEU A 216 -1.82 1.58 15.86
N LEU A 217 -3.09 2.00 15.84
CA LEU A 217 -3.77 2.42 14.62
C LEU A 217 -3.05 3.60 13.97
N ARG A 218 -2.91 3.53 12.66
CA ARG A 218 -2.36 4.61 11.84
C ARG A 218 -3.31 4.90 10.67
N LEU A 219 -3.55 6.19 10.43
CA LEU A 219 -4.19 6.65 9.21
C LEU A 219 -3.18 6.57 8.06
N ARG A 220 -3.44 5.72 7.07
CA ARG A 220 -2.63 5.64 5.85
C ARG A 220 -3.08 6.69 4.85
N THR A 221 -4.30 6.55 4.38
CA THR A 221 -4.92 7.48 3.44
C THR A 221 -6.27 7.93 3.93
N ALA A 222 -6.62 9.15 3.59
CA ALA A 222 -7.96 9.72 3.77
C ALA A 222 -8.12 10.82 2.73
N ASP A 223 -8.89 10.56 1.70
CA ASP A 223 -9.02 11.49 0.58
C ASP A 223 -10.44 11.58 0.04
N VAL A 224 -10.68 12.68 -0.65
CA VAL A 224 -11.90 12.95 -1.40
C VAL A 224 -11.53 13.19 -2.85
N ALA A 225 -12.28 12.61 -3.78
CA ALA A 225 -12.10 12.81 -5.20
C ALA A 225 -13.36 13.32 -5.88
N LEU A 226 -13.16 14.10 -6.91
CA LEU A 226 -14.16 14.55 -7.88
C LEU A 226 -13.71 14.07 -9.26
N ASP A 227 -14.47 13.13 -9.82
CA ASP A 227 -14.11 12.45 -11.06
C ASP A 227 -15.07 12.84 -12.19
N TRP A 228 -14.54 13.54 -13.19
CA TRP A 228 -15.17 13.75 -14.49
C TRP A 228 -14.69 12.67 -15.47
N THR A 229 -15.19 12.68 -16.68
CA THR A 229 -14.86 11.65 -17.69
C THR A 229 -13.36 11.47 -17.93
N ASN A 230 -12.60 12.55 -17.99
CA ASN A 230 -11.17 12.54 -18.28
C ASN A 230 -10.33 13.30 -17.26
N THR A 231 -10.94 13.90 -16.25
CA THR A 231 -10.25 14.72 -15.25
C THR A 231 -10.63 14.24 -13.86
N SER A 232 -9.68 14.15 -12.97
CA SER A 232 -9.90 13.91 -11.55
C SER A 232 -9.23 15.02 -10.75
N LEU A 233 -9.94 15.55 -9.76
CA LEU A 233 -9.39 16.41 -8.72
C LEU A 233 -9.49 15.64 -7.42
N SER A 234 -8.38 15.50 -6.69
CA SER A 234 -8.38 14.86 -5.39
C SER A 234 -7.66 15.70 -4.33
N PHE A 235 -8.10 15.56 -3.09
CA PHE A 235 -7.49 16.24 -1.93
C PHE A 235 -7.62 15.36 -0.70
N GLY A 236 -6.56 15.35 0.11
CA GLY A 236 -6.46 14.54 1.32
C GLY A 236 -5.08 13.96 1.52
N GLN A 237 -4.93 13.04 2.48
CA GLN A 237 -3.72 12.28 2.69
C GLN A 237 -3.73 11.06 1.77
N LYS A 238 -2.73 10.94 0.91
CA LYS A 238 -2.66 9.90 -0.12
C LYS A 238 -1.23 9.53 -0.49
N THR A 239 -1.07 8.47 -1.26
CA THR A 239 0.22 8.06 -1.82
C THR A 239 0.75 9.10 -2.82
N LEU A 240 2.05 9.07 -3.06
CA LEU A 240 2.71 9.94 -4.05
C LEU A 240 2.20 9.63 -5.46
N PHE A 241 1.50 10.57 -6.10
CA PHE A 241 0.96 10.38 -7.45
C PHE A 241 2.05 10.34 -8.54
N PHE A 242 3.25 10.82 -8.24
CA PHE A 242 4.40 10.84 -9.15
C PHE A 242 5.38 9.65 -8.93
N SER A 243 5.14 8.80 -7.95
CA SER A 243 5.82 7.52 -7.67
C SER A 243 4.76 6.58 -7.09
N SER A 244 4.01 5.92 -7.97
CA SER A 244 2.76 5.24 -7.62
C SER A 244 2.84 3.72 -7.66
N LEU A 245 3.96 3.16 -8.13
CA LEU A 245 4.17 1.73 -8.18
C LEU A 245 4.86 1.22 -6.91
N SER A 246 4.65 -0.05 -6.61
CA SER A 246 5.38 -0.75 -5.54
C SER A 246 5.44 -2.24 -5.85
N PRO A 247 6.52 -2.94 -5.44
CA PRO A 247 6.59 -4.38 -5.58
C PRO A 247 5.54 -5.09 -4.74
N THR A 248 5.11 -6.25 -5.19
CA THR A 248 4.11 -7.07 -4.51
C THR A 248 4.73 -7.85 -3.36
N SER A 249 4.21 -7.67 -2.15
CA SER A 249 4.61 -8.41 -0.95
C SER A 249 3.48 -8.47 0.07
N TYR A 250 3.36 -9.59 0.76
CA TYR A 250 2.51 -9.74 1.96
C TYR A 250 3.34 -9.83 3.25
N ALA A 251 4.65 -9.72 3.15
CA ALA A 251 5.53 -9.53 4.31
C ALA A 251 5.64 -8.07 4.74
N THR A 252 5.27 -7.12 3.85
CA THR A 252 5.33 -5.67 4.10
C THR A 252 4.11 -4.97 3.50
N VAL A 253 2.94 -5.14 4.11
CA VAL A 253 1.71 -4.41 3.73
C VAL A 253 1.66 -3.05 4.42
N MET A 254 2.11 -3.00 5.67
CA MET A 254 2.17 -1.80 6.51
C MET A 254 3.08 -0.71 5.93
N GLU A 255 4.12 -1.10 5.20
CA GLU A 255 4.96 -0.23 4.38
C GLU A 255 5.10 -0.85 2.99
N PRO A 256 5.23 -0.07 1.92
CA PRO A 256 5.46 -0.63 0.60
C PRO A 256 6.73 -1.48 0.55
N ALA A 257 6.72 -2.56 -0.21
CA ALA A 257 7.90 -3.38 -0.37
C ALA A 257 9.06 -2.58 -0.97
N LEU A 258 10.29 -2.93 -0.56
CA LEU A 258 11.52 -2.23 -0.94
C LEU A 258 11.57 -0.76 -0.49
N SER A 259 10.76 -0.36 0.49
CA SER A 259 10.97 0.88 1.25
C SER A 259 12.44 0.94 1.70
N TRP A 260 13.07 2.11 1.61
CA TRP A 260 14.48 2.34 1.93
C TRP A 260 15.47 1.60 1.01
N SER A 261 14.98 0.89 0.00
CA SER A 261 15.75 0.19 -1.02
C SER A 261 15.35 0.62 -2.43
N GLY A 262 15.11 1.92 -2.62
CA GLY A 262 14.88 2.55 -3.91
C GLY A 262 13.41 2.72 -4.31
N ASN A 263 12.47 2.30 -3.46
CA ASN A 263 11.05 2.59 -3.64
C ASN A 263 10.71 3.89 -2.90
N LEU A 264 10.41 4.97 -3.62
CA LEU A 264 9.89 6.19 -3.02
C LEU A 264 8.45 5.99 -2.56
N TRP A 265 8.18 6.36 -1.32
CA TRP A 265 6.84 6.26 -0.78
C TRP A 265 6.61 7.27 0.35
N ALA A 266 5.41 7.81 0.41
CA ALA A 266 4.91 8.58 1.53
C ALA A 266 3.38 8.61 1.45
N TRP A 267 2.74 8.79 2.60
CA TRP A 267 1.35 9.22 2.67
C TRP A 267 1.34 10.66 3.14
N THR A 268 0.99 11.56 2.26
CA THR A 268 1.10 13.00 2.51
C THR A 268 -0.18 13.74 2.13
N PRO A 269 -0.58 14.75 2.91
CA PRO A 269 -1.61 15.69 2.48
C PRO A 269 -1.24 16.30 1.13
N ALA A 270 -2.17 16.23 0.17
CA ALA A 270 -1.97 16.72 -1.18
C ALA A 270 -3.28 17.21 -1.79
N ILE A 271 -3.16 18.11 -2.76
CA ILE A 271 -4.22 18.46 -3.71
C ILE A 271 -3.62 18.26 -5.08
N ASP A 272 -4.21 17.37 -5.87
CA ASP A 272 -3.73 17.09 -7.22
C ASP A 272 -4.85 16.98 -8.25
N VAL A 273 -4.51 17.30 -9.47
CA VAL A 273 -5.33 17.15 -10.66
C VAL A 273 -4.66 16.16 -11.60
N SER A 274 -5.45 15.24 -12.12
CA SER A 274 -5.07 14.32 -13.19
C SER A 274 -5.95 14.55 -14.40
N HIS A 275 -5.37 14.64 -15.59
CA HIS A 275 -6.12 14.75 -16.85
C HIS A 275 -5.61 13.74 -17.86
N ARG A 276 -6.54 13.01 -18.46
CA ARG A 276 -6.28 11.98 -19.48
C ARG A 276 -6.62 12.51 -20.87
N PHE A 277 -5.63 12.64 -21.72
CA PHE A 277 -5.78 12.90 -23.13
C PHE A 277 -5.90 11.57 -23.88
N VAL A 278 -7.06 11.28 -24.43
CA VAL A 278 -7.28 10.09 -25.25
C VAL A 278 -6.67 10.33 -26.62
N LEU A 279 -5.65 9.56 -26.98
CA LEU A 279 -4.93 9.66 -28.26
C LEU A 279 -5.54 8.71 -29.30
N SER A 280 -5.96 7.52 -28.86
CA SER A 280 -6.65 6.51 -29.66
C SER A 280 -7.49 5.61 -28.75
N ASP A 281 -8.19 4.63 -29.30
CA ASP A 281 -8.96 3.64 -28.52
C ASP A 281 -8.09 2.84 -27.55
N THR A 282 -6.80 2.71 -27.86
CA THR A 282 -5.84 1.91 -27.06
C THR A 282 -4.72 2.71 -26.41
N SER A 283 -4.67 4.04 -26.61
CA SER A 283 -3.58 4.84 -26.05
C SER A 283 -4.06 6.16 -25.47
N SER A 284 -3.43 6.57 -24.38
CA SER A 284 -3.68 7.85 -23.71
C SER A 284 -2.40 8.44 -23.11
N LEU A 285 -2.41 9.77 -23.00
CA LEU A 285 -1.41 10.52 -22.24
C LEU A 285 -2.08 11.04 -20.97
N VAL A 286 -1.48 10.77 -19.81
CA VAL A 286 -1.98 11.24 -18.52
C VAL A 286 -1.03 12.32 -18.00
N LEU A 287 -1.57 13.50 -17.70
CA LEU A 287 -0.87 14.56 -17.00
C LEU A 287 -1.40 14.67 -15.58
N GLN A 288 -0.50 14.69 -14.61
CA GLN A 288 -0.81 14.87 -13.20
C GLN A 288 0.02 16.01 -12.64
N GLY A 289 -0.56 16.82 -11.78
CA GLY A 289 0.13 17.90 -11.13
C GLY A 289 -0.57 18.33 -9.85
N GLY A 290 0.22 18.74 -8.83
CA GLY A 290 -0.36 19.08 -7.55
C GLY A 290 0.61 19.74 -6.59
N VAL A 291 0.05 20.09 -5.44
CA VAL A 291 0.75 20.62 -4.27
C VAL A 291 0.65 19.64 -3.13
N LEU A 292 1.72 19.50 -2.36
CA LEU A 292 1.83 18.54 -1.27
C LEU A 292 2.39 19.23 -0.02
N ASP A 293 2.09 18.66 1.13
CA ASP A 293 2.81 18.96 2.37
C ASP A 293 4.28 18.51 2.20
N PRO A 294 5.26 19.41 2.37
CA PRO A 294 6.67 19.11 2.16
C PRO A 294 7.25 18.32 3.33
N LEU A 295 7.05 16.99 3.31
CA LEU A 295 7.56 16.08 4.35
C LEU A 295 9.08 16.09 4.44
N THR A 296 9.57 15.92 5.66
CA THR A 296 10.98 15.73 6.00
C THR A 296 11.09 14.65 7.09
N GLU A 297 12.30 14.14 7.33
CA GLU A 297 12.58 12.95 8.12
C GLU A 297 12.67 13.17 9.64
N GLU A 298 12.35 14.35 10.16
CA GLU A 298 12.53 14.64 11.58
C GLU A 298 11.68 13.75 12.48
N ALA A 299 12.30 13.34 13.59
CA ALA A 299 11.62 12.58 14.62
C ALA A 299 10.44 13.36 15.23
N PRO A 300 9.29 12.71 15.50
CA PRO A 300 8.17 13.35 16.17
C PRO A 300 8.57 13.79 17.59
N VAL A 301 8.11 14.98 17.97
CA VAL A 301 8.37 15.54 19.32
C VAL A 301 7.25 15.14 20.27
N PHE A 302 7.60 14.82 21.51
CA PHE A 302 6.68 14.26 22.52
C PHE A 302 5.50 15.16 22.93
N GLN A 303 5.55 16.46 22.66
CA GLN A 303 4.53 17.43 23.12
C GLN A 303 3.90 18.18 21.95
N GLY A 304 3.09 17.47 21.17
CA GLY A 304 2.39 18.04 20.04
C GLY A 304 3.15 17.90 18.71
N ARG A 305 2.49 18.28 17.63
CA ARG A 305 3.05 18.27 16.29
C ARG A 305 3.73 19.61 16.00
N ASN A 306 5.04 19.62 15.94
CA ASN A 306 5.80 20.78 15.47
C ASN A 306 5.85 20.79 13.93
N SER A 307 6.12 21.96 13.37
CA SER A 307 6.40 22.08 11.93
C SER A 307 7.67 21.30 11.59
N THR A 308 7.61 20.49 10.54
CA THR A 308 8.79 19.86 9.94
C THR A 308 9.69 20.92 9.29
N ALA A 309 10.93 20.56 8.90
CA ALA A 309 11.80 21.49 8.18
C ALA A 309 11.18 21.93 6.85
N GLY A 310 10.41 21.10 6.21
CA GLY A 310 9.65 21.46 5.02
C GLY A 310 8.57 22.50 5.30
N GLU A 311 7.71 22.25 6.27
CA GLU A 311 6.62 23.13 6.68
C GLU A 311 7.13 24.48 7.23
N ALA A 312 8.30 24.50 7.86
CA ALA A 312 8.93 25.71 8.38
C ALA A 312 9.26 26.74 7.28
N THR A 313 9.36 26.32 6.03
CA THR A 313 9.54 27.21 4.88
C THR A 313 8.28 28.00 4.51
N ARG A 314 7.11 27.59 4.99
CA ARG A 314 5.79 28.17 4.68
C ARG A 314 5.42 28.12 3.19
N ALA A 315 6.03 27.20 2.44
CA ALA A 315 5.76 26.99 1.03
C ALA A 315 5.43 25.50 0.81
N PRO A 316 4.36 25.16 0.09
CA PRO A 316 4.05 23.77 -0.22
C PRO A 316 5.11 23.20 -1.18
N ALA A 317 5.22 21.88 -1.20
CA ALA A 317 5.90 21.18 -2.27
C ALA A 317 5.04 21.19 -3.53
N ILE A 318 5.69 21.09 -4.69
CA ILE A 318 5.02 20.92 -5.99
C ILE A 318 5.53 19.64 -6.64
N ALA A 319 4.63 18.91 -7.30
CA ALA A 319 5.00 17.74 -8.07
C ALA A 319 4.17 17.62 -9.35
N GLY A 320 4.71 16.91 -10.33
CA GLY A 320 4.03 16.61 -11.57
C GLY A 320 4.49 15.27 -12.14
N ARG A 321 3.64 14.65 -12.96
CA ARG A 321 3.95 13.43 -13.69
C ARG A 321 3.27 13.47 -15.06
N ILE A 322 3.96 12.97 -16.07
CA ILE A 322 3.44 12.67 -17.39
C ILE A 322 3.58 11.16 -17.62
N ALA A 323 2.53 10.49 -18.06
CA ALA A 323 2.58 9.07 -18.36
C ALA A 323 1.90 8.77 -19.69
N PHE A 324 2.48 7.84 -20.42
CA PHE A 324 1.88 7.25 -21.61
C PHE A 324 1.35 5.86 -21.26
N ASP A 325 0.05 5.66 -21.46
CA ASP A 325 -0.63 4.40 -21.25
C ASP A 325 -0.99 3.77 -22.59
N SER A 326 -0.56 2.54 -22.80
CA SER A 326 -1.02 1.68 -23.90
C SER A 326 -1.88 0.55 -23.35
N LYS A 327 -3.13 0.46 -23.84
CA LYS A 327 -4.10 -0.59 -23.52
C LYS A 327 -4.17 -1.64 -24.61
N SER A 328 -3.04 -1.98 -25.23
CA SER A 328 -2.95 -3.10 -26.18
C SER A 328 -3.49 -4.38 -25.54
N GLU A 329 -4.26 -5.17 -26.26
CA GLU A 329 -4.82 -6.43 -25.75
C GLU A 329 -3.71 -7.45 -25.38
N THR A 330 -2.58 -7.42 -26.10
CA THR A 330 -1.51 -8.39 -25.92
C THR A 330 -0.39 -7.89 -25.02
N TYR A 331 -0.03 -6.62 -25.13
CA TYR A 331 1.10 -6.00 -24.41
C TYR A 331 0.71 -4.62 -23.89
N PRO A 332 -0.18 -4.53 -22.88
CA PRO A 332 -0.45 -3.25 -22.24
C PRO A 332 0.77 -2.78 -21.46
N PHE A 333 1.08 -1.50 -21.52
CA PHE A 333 2.17 -0.91 -20.76
C PHE A 333 1.89 0.56 -20.40
N THR A 334 2.51 0.98 -19.31
CA THR A 334 2.58 2.37 -18.87
C THR A 334 4.04 2.76 -18.70
N VAL A 335 4.41 3.93 -19.18
CA VAL A 335 5.71 4.57 -18.91
C VAL A 335 5.45 5.96 -18.41
N GLY A 336 6.01 6.32 -17.27
CA GLY A 336 5.83 7.61 -16.62
C GLY A 336 7.14 8.31 -16.31
N PHE A 337 7.09 9.65 -16.27
CA PHE A 337 8.17 10.52 -15.81
C PHE A 337 7.58 11.56 -14.87
N GLY A 338 8.18 11.73 -13.71
CA GLY A 338 7.73 12.62 -12.66
C GLY A 338 8.84 13.51 -12.13
N GLY A 339 8.43 14.50 -11.38
CA GLY A 339 9.33 15.37 -10.66
C GLY A 339 8.67 16.00 -9.45
N TYR A 340 9.48 16.30 -8.46
CA TYR A 340 9.09 16.92 -7.19
C TYR A 340 10.05 18.05 -6.85
N ARG A 341 9.56 19.09 -6.21
CA ARG A 341 10.35 20.19 -5.67
C ARG A 341 9.74 20.76 -4.40
N ALA A 342 10.59 20.94 -3.37
CA ALA A 342 10.27 21.60 -2.12
C ALA A 342 11.48 22.39 -1.60
N ASN A 343 11.27 23.15 -0.54
CA ASN A 343 12.33 23.73 0.27
C ASN A 343 12.25 23.14 1.69
N GLN A 344 13.39 23.13 2.40
CA GLN A 344 13.52 22.62 3.76
C GLN A 344 14.34 23.60 4.58
N GLN A 345 13.84 24.00 5.78
CA GLN A 345 14.47 24.94 6.67
C GLN A 345 14.80 24.25 7.99
N TYR A 346 15.98 23.75 8.11
CA TYR A 346 16.47 23.11 9.33
C TYR A 346 16.97 24.18 10.31
N GLN A 347 16.21 24.43 11.37
CA GLN A 347 16.56 25.42 12.40
C GLN A 347 16.96 26.79 11.77
N THR A 348 18.13 27.31 12.11
CA THR A 348 18.69 28.57 11.61
C THR A 348 19.63 28.42 10.41
N PHE A 349 19.78 27.20 9.90
CA PHE A 349 20.66 26.94 8.74
C PHE A 349 20.05 27.48 7.45
N PRO A 350 20.85 27.65 6.39
CA PRO A 350 20.36 28.04 5.08
C PRO A 350 19.29 27.07 4.56
N VAL A 351 18.33 27.60 3.80
CA VAL A 351 17.29 26.79 3.17
C VAL A 351 17.90 25.76 2.21
N VAL A 352 17.54 24.50 2.39
CA VAL A 352 17.90 23.39 1.53
C VAL A 352 16.87 23.24 0.42
N SER A 353 17.29 23.22 -0.84
CA SER A 353 16.41 22.90 -1.97
C SER A 353 16.27 21.38 -2.09
N SER A 354 15.07 20.85 -1.89
CA SER A 354 14.74 19.45 -2.12
C SER A 354 14.13 19.25 -3.52
N TRP A 355 14.54 18.21 -4.23
CA TRP A 355 13.97 17.86 -5.54
C TRP A 355 14.20 16.40 -5.88
N SER A 356 13.32 15.83 -6.71
CA SER A 356 13.53 14.54 -7.36
C SER A 356 13.09 14.54 -8.82
N LEU A 357 13.73 13.69 -9.60
CA LEU A 357 13.29 13.24 -10.93
C LEU A 357 13.04 11.74 -10.84
N ASN A 358 11.90 11.32 -11.34
CA ASN A 358 11.40 9.95 -11.21
C ASN A 358 11.03 9.40 -12.58
N SER A 359 11.18 8.10 -12.77
CA SER A 359 10.61 7.37 -13.90
C SER A 359 10.02 6.06 -13.44
N ASP A 360 8.94 5.66 -14.08
CA ASP A 360 8.24 4.41 -13.77
C ASP A 360 7.89 3.66 -15.06
N ILE A 361 7.86 2.33 -14.95
CA ILE A 361 7.42 1.44 -16.02
C ILE A 361 6.61 0.29 -15.43
N LYS A 362 5.52 -0.05 -16.11
CA LYS A 362 4.78 -1.29 -15.91
C LYS A 362 4.41 -1.84 -17.27
N ALA A 363 4.72 -3.11 -17.54
CA ALA A 363 4.42 -3.77 -18.80
C ALA A 363 3.96 -5.20 -18.55
N ASP A 364 2.83 -5.57 -19.17
CA ASP A 364 2.30 -6.92 -19.12
C ASP A 364 2.59 -7.66 -20.44
N PHE A 365 3.06 -8.88 -20.34
CA PHE A 365 3.34 -9.78 -21.46
C PHE A 365 2.32 -10.92 -21.44
N GLY A 366 1.19 -10.66 -22.08
CA GLY A 366 0.01 -11.51 -22.02
C GLY A 366 -0.60 -11.51 -20.60
N LYS A 367 -1.15 -12.66 -20.19
CA LYS A 367 -1.82 -12.82 -18.89
C LYS A 367 -0.88 -13.29 -17.76
N HIS A 368 0.33 -13.68 -18.11
CA HIS A 368 1.17 -14.48 -17.23
C HIS A 368 2.38 -13.74 -16.68
N VAL A 369 2.89 -12.74 -17.38
CA VAL A 369 4.14 -12.07 -16.98
C VAL A 369 3.92 -10.57 -16.92
N GLU A 370 4.36 -9.94 -15.83
CA GLU A 370 4.38 -8.50 -15.63
C GLU A 370 5.79 -8.07 -15.20
N ILE A 371 6.31 -7.01 -15.80
CA ILE A 371 7.52 -6.34 -15.37
C ILE A 371 7.11 -4.94 -14.89
N SER A 372 7.56 -4.57 -13.70
CA SER A 372 7.36 -3.22 -13.16
C SER A 372 8.61 -2.71 -12.48
N GLY A 373 8.75 -1.40 -12.39
CA GLY A 373 9.90 -0.78 -11.73
C GLY A 373 9.78 0.73 -11.68
N GLU A 374 10.55 1.30 -10.77
CA GLU A 374 10.72 2.75 -10.63
C GLU A 374 12.20 3.08 -10.42
N TRP A 375 12.60 4.23 -10.86
CA TRP A 375 13.91 4.81 -10.60
C TRP A 375 13.77 6.29 -10.26
N TYR A 376 14.64 6.75 -9.36
CA TYR A 376 14.73 8.17 -9.04
C TYR A 376 16.17 8.64 -8.87
N THR A 377 16.37 9.96 -9.02
CA THR A 377 17.52 10.69 -8.53
C THR A 377 17.04 11.98 -7.90
N GLY A 378 17.73 12.44 -6.86
CA GLY A 378 17.25 13.61 -6.14
C GLY A 378 18.27 14.19 -5.17
N HIS A 379 17.81 15.20 -4.45
CA HIS A 379 18.57 15.95 -3.47
C HIS A 379 17.66 16.23 -2.28
N ALA A 380 18.09 15.87 -1.07
CA ALA A 380 17.36 16.02 0.18
C ALA A 380 15.93 15.40 0.11
N VAL A 381 15.84 14.12 -0.25
CA VAL A 381 14.57 13.41 -0.55
C VAL A 381 14.16 12.43 0.53
N GLY A 382 14.71 12.51 1.73
CA GLY A 382 14.41 11.61 2.86
C GLY A 382 12.93 11.56 3.20
N GLY A 383 12.23 12.69 3.20
CA GLY A 383 10.79 12.75 3.44
C GLY A 383 9.92 12.05 2.40
N LEU A 384 10.49 11.70 1.23
CA LEU A 384 9.84 10.87 0.20
C LEU A 384 10.25 9.38 0.32
N GLY A 385 10.95 8.99 1.38
CA GLY A 385 11.50 7.64 1.54
C GLY A 385 12.78 7.38 0.75
N GLY A 386 13.32 8.37 0.03
CA GLY A 386 14.57 8.26 -0.72
C GLY A 386 15.80 8.55 0.14
N GLY A 387 16.99 8.21 -0.39
CA GLY A 387 18.24 8.39 0.35
C GLY A 387 18.30 7.59 1.63
N ILE A 388 17.64 6.42 1.68
CA ILE A 388 17.51 5.59 2.88
C ILE A 388 16.89 6.41 4.03
N TRP A 389 15.87 7.22 3.67
CA TRP A 389 15.17 8.15 4.54
C TRP A 389 16.02 9.30 5.10
N GLU A 390 17.10 9.68 4.46
CA GLU A 390 18.00 10.76 4.89
C GLU A 390 17.97 11.92 3.89
N SER A 391 17.59 13.14 4.32
CA SER A 391 17.68 14.38 3.53
C SER A 391 18.99 15.11 3.76
N VAL A 392 19.44 15.17 5.01
CA VAL A 392 20.64 15.89 5.45
C VAL A 392 21.44 15.06 6.44
N VAL A 393 22.73 15.38 6.58
CA VAL A 393 23.58 14.81 7.61
C VAL A 393 24.16 15.90 8.51
N TYR A 394 24.51 15.48 9.72
CA TYR A 394 25.03 16.32 10.79
C TYR A 394 26.42 15.84 11.23
N PRO A 395 27.31 16.75 11.70
CA PRO A 395 28.62 16.37 12.23
C PRO A 395 28.57 15.81 13.65
N GLU A 396 27.45 16.03 14.37
CA GLU A 396 27.25 15.56 15.73
C GLU A 396 26.05 14.58 15.81
N PRO A 397 26.10 13.54 16.68
CA PRO A 397 25.01 12.60 16.82
C PRO A 397 23.79 13.15 17.59
N LYS A 398 23.94 14.31 18.23
CA LYS A 398 22.84 14.97 18.98
C LYS A 398 22.98 16.48 18.90
N GLY A 399 21.83 17.15 18.81
CA GLY A 399 21.79 18.61 18.83
C GLY A 399 22.26 19.24 20.15
N PRO A 400 22.61 20.53 20.14
CA PRO A 400 22.49 21.43 19.00
C PRO A 400 23.54 21.17 17.91
N TYR A 401 23.11 21.13 16.66
CA TYR A 401 23.98 20.89 15.53
C TYR A 401 24.76 22.13 15.14
N SER A 402 26.05 21.97 14.78
CA SER A 402 26.91 23.06 14.33
C SER A 402 26.83 23.32 12.81
N ALA A 403 26.44 22.31 12.06
CA ALA A 403 26.31 22.37 10.61
C ALA A 403 25.32 21.33 10.09
N ILE A 404 24.87 21.48 8.84
CA ILE A 404 24.16 20.46 8.08
C ILE A 404 24.76 20.34 6.68
N HIS A 405 24.61 19.18 6.06
CA HIS A 405 24.93 18.99 4.65
C HIS A 405 23.85 18.17 3.96
N PRO A 406 23.20 18.68 2.88
CA PRO A 406 22.16 17.94 2.17
C PRO A 406 22.75 16.85 1.29
N LEU A 407 22.00 15.74 1.16
CA LEU A 407 22.42 14.55 0.45
C LEU A 407 21.86 14.51 -0.98
N ARG A 408 22.70 14.13 -1.93
CA ARG A 408 22.25 13.62 -3.23
C ARG A 408 22.08 12.13 -3.15
N SER A 409 20.93 11.67 -3.64
CA SER A 409 20.52 10.27 -3.54
C SER A 409 20.05 9.77 -4.89
N THR A 410 20.20 8.47 -5.09
CA THR A 410 19.63 7.77 -6.24
C THR A 410 19.24 6.37 -5.82
N GLY A 411 18.10 5.93 -6.31
CA GLY A 411 17.57 4.61 -6.03
C GLY A 411 16.62 4.13 -7.11
N GLY A 412 16.20 2.91 -6.97
CA GLY A 412 15.23 2.30 -7.86
C GLY A 412 15.03 0.83 -7.56
N TRP A 413 13.97 0.31 -8.12
CA TRP A 413 13.62 -1.09 -7.98
C TRP A 413 13.04 -1.65 -9.29
N VAL A 414 13.09 -2.96 -9.42
CA VAL A 414 12.46 -3.71 -10.51
C VAL A 414 11.85 -4.99 -9.96
N GLN A 415 10.69 -5.37 -10.51
CA GLN A 415 9.99 -6.62 -10.20
C GLN A 415 9.66 -7.36 -11.48
N LEU A 416 9.88 -8.67 -11.45
CA LEU A 416 9.29 -9.65 -12.37
C LEU A 416 8.20 -10.41 -11.62
N LYS A 417 6.98 -10.38 -12.15
CA LYS A 417 5.83 -11.12 -11.63
C LYS A 417 5.39 -12.14 -12.66
N VAL A 418 5.21 -13.38 -12.23
CA VAL A 418 4.75 -14.50 -13.06
C VAL A 418 3.48 -15.08 -12.43
N ARG A 419 2.41 -15.17 -13.22
CA ARG A 419 1.12 -15.78 -12.84
C ARG A 419 0.87 -17.03 -13.71
N PRO A 420 1.36 -18.22 -13.32
CA PRO A 420 1.13 -19.44 -14.08
C PRO A 420 -0.34 -19.78 -14.22
N THR A 421 -1.11 -19.51 -13.17
CA THR A 421 -2.57 -19.64 -13.11
C THR A 421 -3.17 -18.48 -12.33
N PRO A 422 -4.50 -18.28 -12.33
CA PRO A 422 -5.15 -17.27 -11.48
C PRO A 422 -4.92 -17.46 -9.96
N HIS A 423 -4.56 -18.67 -9.53
CA HIS A 423 -4.35 -19.01 -8.12
C HIS A 423 -2.92 -18.84 -7.64
N TYR A 424 -1.93 -18.85 -8.55
CA TYR A 424 -0.51 -18.84 -8.20
C TYR A 424 0.19 -17.63 -8.79
N GLU A 425 0.96 -16.95 -7.95
CA GLU A 425 1.79 -15.82 -8.34
C GLU A 425 3.18 -15.97 -7.74
N ILE A 426 4.20 -15.71 -8.54
CA ILE A 426 5.61 -15.73 -8.15
C ILE A 426 6.16 -14.34 -8.48
N ASN A 427 6.78 -13.69 -7.50
CA ASN A 427 7.43 -12.41 -7.69
C ASN A 427 8.90 -12.50 -7.30
N GLY A 428 9.75 -11.93 -8.13
CA GLY A 428 11.14 -11.65 -7.80
C GLY A 428 11.37 -10.15 -7.94
N ALA A 429 11.89 -9.49 -6.91
CA ALA A 429 12.18 -8.08 -6.96
C ALA A 429 13.55 -7.75 -6.37
N PHE A 430 14.15 -6.70 -6.92
CA PHE A 430 15.42 -6.14 -6.51
C PHE A 430 15.26 -4.63 -6.37
N GLY A 431 15.76 -4.09 -5.26
CA GLY A 431 15.78 -2.65 -5.03
C GLY A 431 17.07 -2.20 -4.37
N GLN A 432 17.52 -1.01 -4.72
CA GLN A 432 18.68 -0.39 -4.11
C GLN A 432 18.48 1.12 -3.97
N ASP A 433 18.88 1.63 -2.85
CA ASP A 433 18.96 3.05 -2.53
C ASP A 433 20.38 3.42 -2.10
N GLY A 434 20.76 4.68 -2.28
CA GLY A 434 22.07 5.13 -1.88
C GLY A 434 22.27 6.63 -1.90
N ASN A 435 23.07 7.06 -0.93
CA ASN A 435 23.53 8.43 -0.76
C ASN A 435 24.92 8.63 -1.38
N SER A 436 25.17 9.82 -1.90
CA SER A 436 26.45 10.21 -2.48
C SER A 436 27.57 10.09 -1.44
N GLY A 437 28.53 9.22 -1.68
CA GLY A 437 29.69 9.10 -0.80
C GLY A 437 30.54 10.37 -0.69
N LYS A 438 30.43 11.32 -1.65
CA LYS A 438 31.04 12.62 -1.55
C LYS A 438 30.36 13.48 -0.49
N ASP A 439 29.04 13.47 -0.46
CA ASP A 439 28.25 14.26 0.48
C ASP A 439 28.35 13.69 1.91
N LEU A 440 28.40 12.38 2.03
CA LEU A 440 28.60 11.68 3.33
C LEU A 440 30.00 11.93 3.95
N ARG A 441 31.00 12.31 3.16
CA ARG A 441 32.36 12.57 3.63
C ARG A 441 32.68 14.06 3.83
N VAL A 442 31.66 14.94 3.80
CA VAL A 442 31.81 16.36 4.09
C VAL A 442 32.24 16.57 5.55
N PHE A 443 31.75 15.76 6.45
CA PHE A 443 32.16 15.72 7.84
C PHE A 443 33.09 14.50 8.10
N PRO A 444 33.97 14.55 9.09
CA PRO A 444 34.79 13.40 9.52
C PRO A 444 33.92 12.20 9.90
N PHE A 445 32.78 12.47 10.56
CA PHE A 445 31.69 11.54 10.83
C PHE A 445 30.39 12.24 10.45
N SER A 446 29.51 11.51 9.78
CA SER A 446 28.17 11.99 9.39
C SER A 446 27.11 11.17 10.11
N PHE A 447 26.14 11.85 10.67
CA PHE A 447 25.03 11.28 11.44
C PHE A 447 23.69 11.70 10.80
N ASP A 448 22.69 10.82 10.91
CA ASP A 448 21.29 11.13 10.56
C ASP A 448 20.61 12.00 11.63
N ALA A 449 19.35 12.34 11.41
CA ALA A 449 18.52 13.10 12.37
C ALA A 449 18.27 12.37 13.69
N PHE A 450 18.46 11.06 13.75
CA PHE A 450 18.27 10.23 14.94
C PHE A 450 19.58 9.99 15.70
N GLY A 451 20.71 10.46 15.17
CA GLY A 451 22.03 10.32 15.77
C GLY A 451 22.73 9.01 15.45
N PHE A 452 22.25 8.26 14.46
CA PHE A 452 22.94 7.08 13.96
C PHE A 452 23.93 7.46 12.86
N PRO A 453 25.00 6.68 12.64
CA PRO A 453 25.88 6.88 11.49
C PRO A 453 25.09 6.83 10.18
N ALA A 454 25.29 7.84 9.35
CA ALA A 454 24.56 7.99 8.10
C ALA A 454 24.76 6.79 7.15
N MET A 455 23.73 6.44 6.42
CA MET A 455 23.69 5.28 5.53
C MET A 455 24.19 5.66 4.13
N GLN A 456 25.09 4.84 3.59
CA GLN A 456 25.59 5.04 2.22
C GLN A 456 24.78 4.26 1.21
N LYS A 457 24.36 3.03 1.54
CA LYS A 457 23.67 2.12 0.62
C LYS A 457 22.76 1.19 1.39
N ASN A 458 21.58 0.98 0.85
CA ASN A 458 20.69 -0.11 1.26
C ASN A 458 20.20 -0.86 0.04
N ARG A 459 20.17 -2.19 0.11
CA ARG A 459 19.77 -3.08 -0.99
C ARG A 459 18.97 -4.22 -0.43
N THR A 460 17.85 -4.53 -1.08
CA THR A 460 17.01 -5.66 -0.75
C THR A 460 16.70 -6.46 -2.00
N GLU A 461 16.88 -7.76 -1.90
CA GLU A 461 16.46 -8.76 -2.87
C GLU A 461 15.32 -9.56 -2.24
N LEU A 462 14.21 -9.76 -2.94
CA LEU A 462 13.13 -10.60 -2.46
C LEU A 462 12.61 -11.55 -3.53
N VAL A 463 12.15 -12.70 -3.05
CA VAL A 463 11.38 -13.67 -3.86
C VAL A 463 10.19 -14.10 -3.02
N ASN A 464 9.00 -14.07 -3.60
CA ASN A 464 7.82 -14.60 -2.92
C ASN A 464 6.98 -15.49 -3.84
N PHE A 465 6.25 -16.37 -3.19
CA PHE A 465 5.22 -17.21 -3.78
C PHE A 465 3.89 -16.93 -3.06
N ILE A 466 2.86 -16.64 -3.83
CA ILE A 466 1.52 -16.31 -3.33
C ILE A 466 0.53 -17.31 -3.90
N TYR A 467 -0.27 -17.91 -3.02
CA TYR A 467 -1.35 -18.82 -3.35
C TYR A 467 -2.70 -18.25 -2.92
N ARG A 468 -3.62 -18.09 -3.86
CA ARG A 468 -5.01 -17.65 -3.63
C ARG A 468 -5.97 -18.75 -4.05
N PRO A 469 -6.41 -19.64 -3.12
CA PRO A 469 -7.38 -20.69 -3.46
C PRO A 469 -8.72 -20.13 -3.93
N ASN A 470 -9.07 -18.94 -3.48
CA ASN A 470 -10.26 -18.19 -3.88
C ASN A 470 -10.02 -16.68 -3.71
N ALA A 471 -11.07 -15.87 -3.92
CA ALA A 471 -10.98 -14.41 -3.82
C ALA A 471 -10.77 -13.89 -2.38
N PHE A 472 -11.05 -14.71 -1.35
CA PHE A 472 -10.98 -14.30 0.05
C PHE A 472 -9.70 -14.73 0.75
N LEU A 473 -9.20 -15.94 0.47
CA LEU A 473 -8.06 -16.54 1.18
C LEU A 473 -6.78 -16.30 0.40
N LEU A 474 -5.73 -15.98 1.12
CA LEU A 474 -4.37 -15.91 0.58
C LEU A 474 -3.37 -16.53 1.54
N PHE A 475 -2.34 -17.13 0.97
CA PHE A 475 -1.15 -17.63 1.63
C PHE A 475 0.06 -17.14 0.87
N ALA A 476 1.12 -16.73 1.59
CA ALA A 476 2.35 -16.30 0.95
C ALA A 476 3.57 -16.78 1.74
N VAL A 477 4.64 -17.05 1.00
CA VAL A 477 5.99 -17.29 1.52
C VAL A 477 6.90 -16.29 0.86
N GLU A 478 7.69 -15.56 1.64
CA GLU A 478 8.64 -14.58 1.12
C GLU A 478 10.01 -14.74 1.79
N TYR A 479 11.05 -14.77 0.98
CA TYR A 479 12.43 -14.67 1.41
C TYR A 479 13.00 -13.32 0.98
N ARG A 480 13.74 -12.67 1.91
CA ARG A 480 14.47 -11.43 1.66
C ARG A 480 15.92 -11.57 2.08
N HIS A 481 16.79 -11.01 1.26
CA HIS A 481 18.18 -10.75 1.62
C HIS A 481 18.42 -9.24 1.63
N LEU A 482 18.89 -8.72 2.78
CA LEU A 482 19.17 -7.31 2.97
C LEU A 482 20.67 -7.08 3.08
N PHE A 483 21.14 -6.01 2.47
CA PHE A 483 22.49 -5.48 2.60
C PHE A 483 22.42 -3.99 2.88
N THR A 484 23.01 -3.56 3.99
CA THR A 484 23.10 -2.15 4.39
C THR A 484 24.55 -1.78 4.64
N ALA A 485 25.00 -0.64 4.13
CA ALA A 485 26.33 -0.10 4.38
C ALA A 485 26.21 1.33 4.93
N GLN A 486 26.81 1.57 6.09
CA GLN A 486 27.00 2.92 6.63
C GLN A 486 28.17 3.62 5.94
N ALA A 487 28.20 4.95 6.03
CA ALA A 487 29.32 5.73 5.58
C ALA A 487 30.60 5.29 6.31
N ASN A 488 31.65 4.95 5.58
CA ASN A 488 32.96 4.54 6.11
C ASN A 488 32.95 3.23 6.93
N ALA A 489 31.93 2.38 6.84
CA ALA A 489 31.83 1.12 7.56
C ALA A 489 31.68 -0.08 6.62
N ILE A 490 31.93 -1.27 7.19
CA ILE A 490 31.70 -2.55 6.51
C ILE A 490 30.19 -2.75 6.36
N GLY A 491 29.75 -3.27 5.20
CA GLY A 491 28.36 -3.61 4.97
C GLY A 491 27.88 -4.74 5.89
N MET A 492 26.63 -4.64 6.32
CA MET A 492 25.90 -5.62 7.11
C MET A 492 24.90 -6.36 6.23
N THR A 493 24.66 -7.62 6.51
CA THR A 493 23.68 -8.44 5.81
C THR A 493 22.75 -9.15 6.77
N GLY A 494 21.57 -9.49 6.30
CA GLY A 494 20.65 -10.35 7.03
C GLY A 494 19.62 -10.98 6.10
N ASP A 495 19.08 -12.11 6.55
CA ASP A 495 18.05 -12.86 5.83
C ASP A 495 16.75 -12.86 6.64
N HIS A 496 15.64 -12.66 5.95
CA HIS A 496 14.30 -12.70 6.52
C HIS A 496 13.43 -13.66 5.73
N LEU A 497 12.79 -14.59 6.43
CA LEU A 497 11.77 -15.48 5.87
C LEU A 497 10.43 -15.12 6.52
N ASN A 498 9.40 -14.92 5.71
CA ASN A 498 8.04 -14.60 6.16
C ASN A 498 7.04 -15.62 5.60
N LEU A 499 6.13 -16.07 6.46
CA LEU A 499 4.98 -16.85 6.12
C LEU A 499 3.74 -16.03 6.43
N ALA A 500 2.92 -15.75 5.43
CA ALA A 500 1.70 -14.97 5.57
C ALA A 500 0.47 -15.82 5.28
N ALA A 501 -0.58 -15.62 6.08
CA ALA A 501 -1.91 -16.16 5.84
C ALA A 501 -2.94 -15.06 6.09
N GLY A 502 -3.87 -14.86 5.17
CA GLY A 502 -4.81 -13.75 5.28
C GLY A 502 -6.15 -13.97 4.63
N VAL A 503 -7.08 -13.09 5.01
CA VAL A 503 -8.41 -12.96 4.42
C VAL A 503 -8.54 -11.56 3.86
N GLN A 504 -8.90 -11.46 2.59
CA GLN A 504 -9.19 -10.21 1.89
C GLN A 504 -10.70 -10.13 1.61
N PHE A 505 -11.32 -8.99 1.87
CA PHE A 505 -12.76 -8.77 1.66
C PHE A 505 -13.07 -7.36 1.18
#